data_673409d1e341593215b5334b7c46bcf3
#
_entry.id   673409d1e341593215b5334b7c46bcf3
#
_cell.length_a   1.000
_cell.length_b   1.000
_cell.length_c   1.000
_cell.angle_alpha   90.00
_cell.angle_beta   90.00
_cell.angle_gamma   90.00
#
_symmetry.space_group_name_H-M   'P 1'
#
loop_
_entity.id
_entity.type
_entity.pdbx_description
1 polymer ?
#
loop_
_entity_poly.entity_id
_entity_poly.type
_entity_poly.pdbx_seq_one_letter_code
_entity_poly.pdbx_strand_id
1 'polypeptide(L)'
;MSIYNESVIETIAAALPQFISGKRLAHTLAVERECRALSALFCAHPTLMSEEDAFKLRTAALLHDITKEKTPAEHAALAAEYRVPLSDMQMSAPKVLHAQTAPPLARETFNRQFGANIVDDTVCDAIRTHTTGAAQMSLIGKLLYLADYIEATRTFEDCVALRHAFYDTVDTCRDDAAALMKHLNRVLLLSFDMTIRDLLESGAPIDENTTAARNALLFATNR
;
A
#
# COMPACT_ATOMS: atom_id res chain seq x y z
N MET A 1 19.41 -12.09 16.87
CA MET A 1 19.26 -10.73 16.30
C MET A 1 17.86 -10.62 15.72
N SER A 2 17.21 -9.47 15.87
CA SER A 2 15.89 -9.26 15.23
C SER A 2 16.02 -9.38 13.73
N ILE A 3 15.07 -10.08 13.09
CA ILE A 3 14.95 -10.14 11.62
C ILE A 3 14.49 -8.79 11.04
N TYR A 4 13.97 -7.91 11.89
CA TYR A 4 13.50 -6.58 11.54
C TYR A 4 14.64 -5.58 11.71
N ASN A 5 15.39 -5.35 10.64
CA ASN A 5 16.55 -4.45 10.65
C ASN A 5 16.81 -3.82 9.28
N GLU A 6 17.57 -2.74 9.24
CA GLU A 6 17.83 -1.96 8.02
C GLU A 6 18.51 -2.77 6.91
N SER A 7 19.40 -3.71 7.25
CA SER A 7 20.09 -4.55 6.25
C SER A 7 19.10 -5.41 5.43
N VAL A 8 17.97 -5.85 6.03
CA VAL A 8 16.92 -6.57 5.30
C VAL A 8 16.22 -5.65 4.30
N ILE A 9 15.89 -4.43 4.71
CA ILE A 9 15.30 -3.41 3.82
C ILE A 9 16.23 -3.11 2.64
N GLU A 10 17.53 -2.88 2.91
CA GLU A 10 18.54 -2.62 1.88
C GLU A 10 18.67 -3.80 0.91
N THR A 11 18.65 -5.02 1.43
CA THR A 11 18.76 -6.25 0.62
C THR A 11 17.53 -6.41 -0.28
N ILE A 12 16.32 -6.16 0.23
CA ILE A 12 15.10 -6.18 -0.59
C ILE A 12 15.19 -5.10 -1.67
N ALA A 13 15.55 -3.87 -1.31
CA ALA A 13 15.67 -2.76 -2.26
C ALA A 13 16.68 -3.07 -3.38
N ALA A 14 17.83 -3.69 -3.05
CA ALA A 14 18.85 -4.11 -4.01
C ALA A 14 18.36 -5.21 -4.97
N ALA A 15 17.37 -6.02 -4.55
CA ALA A 15 16.80 -7.08 -5.39
C ALA A 15 15.72 -6.57 -6.36
N LEU A 16 15.10 -5.41 -6.12
CA LEU A 16 13.98 -4.89 -6.94
C LEU A 16 14.26 -4.78 -8.44
N PRO A 17 15.48 -4.45 -8.94
CA PRO A 17 15.76 -4.41 -10.37
C PRO A 17 15.57 -5.73 -11.11
N GLN A 18 15.42 -6.85 -10.41
CA GLN A 18 15.09 -8.15 -10.99
C GLN A 18 13.60 -8.30 -11.34
N PHE A 19 12.74 -7.45 -10.77
CA PHE A 19 11.28 -7.51 -10.89
C PHE A 19 10.69 -6.34 -11.65
N ILE A 20 11.22 -5.14 -11.43
CA ILE A 20 10.70 -3.87 -11.93
C ILE A 20 11.82 -2.99 -12.46
N SER A 21 11.51 -2.12 -13.42
CA SER A 21 12.49 -1.31 -14.13
C SER A 21 12.24 0.20 -14.00
N GLY A 22 13.26 0.96 -14.29
CA GLY A 22 13.23 2.40 -14.57
C GLY A 22 12.33 3.22 -13.63
N LYS A 23 11.26 3.79 -14.19
CA LYS A 23 10.34 4.66 -13.48
C LYS A 23 9.62 3.94 -12.32
N ARG A 24 9.30 2.64 -12.48
CA ARG A 24 8.63 1.84 -11.44
C ARG A 24 9.54 1.66 -10.23
N LEU A 25 10.82 1.36 -10.47
CA LEU A 25 11.80 1.26 -9.38
C LEU A 25 11.93 2.58 -8.61
N ALA A 26 12.07 3.71 -9.32
CA ALA A 26 12.15 5.03 -8.69
C ALA A 26 10.92 5.35 -7.83
N HIS A 27 9.73 5.05 -8.34
CA HIS A 27 8.47 5.16 -7.62
C HIS A 27 8.44 4.28 -6.36
N THR A 28 8.75 2.98 -6.48
CA THR A 28 8.73 2.05 -5.35
C THR A 28 9.67 2.48 -4.23
N LEU A 29 10.86 2.97 -4.58
CA LEU A 29 11.79 3.53 -3.59
C LEU A 29 11.29 4.85 -2.98
N ALA A 30 10.51 5.64 -3.72
CA ALA A 30 9.87 6.83 -3.18
C ALA A 30 8.72 6.49 -2.22
N VAL A 31 7.93 5.46 -2.52
CA VAL A 31 6.89 4.93 -1.62
C VAL A 31 7.52 4.42 -0.32
N GLU A 32 8.66 3.73 -0.38
CA GLU A 32 9.36 3.28 0.84
C GLU A 32 9.80 4.46 1.70
N ARG A 33 10.39 5.50 1.10
CA ARG A 33 10.78 6.71 1.83
C ARG A 33 9.57 7.41 2.46
N GLU A 34 8.45 7.46 1.76
CA GLU A 34 7.21 8.01 2.27
C GLU A 34 6.66 7.19 3.44
N CYS A 35 6.65 5.85 3.31
CA CYS A 35 6.26 4.94 4.39
C CYS A 35 7.17 5.10 5.62
N ARG A 36 8.46 5.33 5.44
CA ARG A 36 9.40 5.61 6.53
C ARG A 36 9.06 6.93 7.25
N ALA A 37 8.70 7.98 6.50
CA ALA A 37 8.29 9.26 7.09
C ALA A 37 6.96 9.14 7.84
N LEU A 38 5.96 8.47 7.24
CA LEU A 38 4.67 8.21 7.88
C LEU A 38 4.84 7.33 9.13
N SER A 39 5.62 6.26 9.08
CA SER A 39 5.83 5.40 10.26
C SER A 39 6.44 6.17 11.43
N ALA A 40 7.32 7.14 11.20
CA ALA A 40 7.89 7.96 12.26
C ALA A 40 6.82 8.77 13.01
N LEU A 41 5.77 9.26 12.31
CA LEU A 41 4.64 9.96 12.94
C LEU A 41 3.82 9.02 13.82
N PHE A 42 3.54 7.80 13.33
CA PHE A 42 2.67 6.86 14.03
C PHE A 42 3.40 6.09 15.14
N CYS A 43 4.70 5.82 15.03
CA CYS A 43 5.53 5.25 16.10
C CYS A 43 5.73 6.20 17.30
N ALA A 44 5.52 7.50 17.14
CA ALA A 44 5.43 8.42 18.28
C ALA A 44 4.29 8.05 19.25
N HIS A 45 3.34 7.22 18.80
CA HIS A 45 2.25 6.67 19.59
C HIS A 45 2.36 5.13 19.64
N PRO A 46 3.01 4.54 20.66
CA PRO A 46 3.24 3.10 20.74
C PRO A 46 1.97 2.24 20.74
N THR A 47 0.82 2.83 21.05
CA THR A 47 -0.50 2.16 20.96
C THR A 47 -1.03 2.06 19.53
N LEU A 48 -0.48 2.82 18.59
CA LEU A 48 -0.85 2.79 17.18
C LEU A 48 0.08 1.91 16.36
N MET A 49 1.40 2.06 16.53
CA MET A 49 2.40 1.42 15.69
C MET A 49 3.65 1.09 16.48
N SER A 50 4.14 -0.13 16.34
CA SER A 50 5.42 -0.59 16.86
C SER A 50 6.54 -0.42 15.83
N GLU A 51 7.80 -0.54 16.26
CA GLU A 51 8.97 -0.60 15.35
C GLU A 51 8.89 -1.80 14.37
N GLU A 52 8.32 -2.92 14.82
CA GLU A 52 8.07 -4.06 13.95
C GLU A 52 7.04 -3.73 12.87
N ASP A 53 5.96 -3.01 13.21
CA ASP A 53 4.94 -2.57 12.23
C ASP A 53 5.54 -1.58 11.22
N ALA A 54 6.42 -0.68 11.67
CA ALA A 54 7.14 0.23 10.78
C ALA A 54 8.04 -0.53 9.80
N PHE A 55 8.73 -1.59 10.26
CA PHE A 55 9.50 -2.45 9.39
C PHE A 55 8.61 -3.18 8.37
N LYS A 56 7.48 -3.75 8.81
CA LYS A 56 6.50 -4.42 7.91
C LYS A 56 5.94 -3.47 6.88
N LEU A 57 5.63 -2.23 7.26
CA LEU A 57 5.17 -1.19 6.33
C LEU A 57 6.21 -0.91 5.24
N ARG A 58 7.47 -0.72 5.60
CA ARG A 58 8.57 -0.49 4.66
C ARG A 58 8.84 -1.70 3.76
N THR A 59 8.73 -2.90 4.31
CA THR A 59 8.82 -4.15 3.54
C THR A 59 7.68 -4.23 2.52
N ALA A 60 6.44 -3.96 2.93
CA ALA A 60 5.29 -3.93 2.03
C ALA A 60 5.45 -2.86 0.94
N ALA A 61 5.99 -1.69 1.28
CA ALA A 61 6.27 -0.62 0.34
C ALA A 61 7.25 -1.02 -0.77
N LEU A 62 8.34 -1.73 -0.43
CA LEU A 62 9.28 -2.23 -1.43
C LEU A 62 8.69 -3.33 -2.32
N LEU A 63 7.72 -4.08 -1.83
CA LEU A 63 7.21 -5.28 -2.49
C LEU A 63 5.84 -5.11 -3.17
N HIS A 64 5.15 -3.97 -2.96
CA HIS A 64 3.77 -3.79 -3.43
C HIS A 64 3.62 -3.91 -4.96
N ASP A 65 4.60 -3.45 -5.70
CA ASP A 65 4.57 -3.33 -7.16
C ASP A 65 5.49 -4.33 -7.91
N ILE A 66 6.05 -5.36 -7.24
CA ILE A 66 7.02 -6.28 -7.87
C ILE A 66 6.46 -7.08 -9.07
N THR A 67 5.14 -7.11 -9.25
CA THR A 67 4.49 -7.72 -10.41
C THR A 67 3.80 -6.69 -11.32
N LYS A 68 3.94 -5.38 -11.07
CA LYS A 68 3.21 -4.31 -11.77
C LYS A 68 3.44 -4.26 -13.27
N GLU A 69 4.61 -4.66 -13.71
CA GLU A 69 5.00 -4.62 -15.13
C GLU A 69 4.65 -5.92 -15.89
N LYS A 70 3.99 -6.87 -15.22
CA LYS A 70 3.54 -8.12 -15.84
C LYS A 70 2.29 -7.92 -16.68
N THR A 71 2.20 -8.71 -17.75
CA THR A 71 1.03 -8.78 -18.61
C THR A 71 -0.15 -9.49 -17.92
N PRO A 72 -1.40 -9.29 -18.36
CA PRO A 72 -2.55 -10.04 -17.84
C PRO A 72 -2.38 -11.55 -17.88
N ALA A 73 -1.73 -12.09 -18.93
CA ALA A 73 -1.45 -13.52 -19.05
C ALA A 73 -0.45 -14.01 -17.99
N GLU A 74 0.59 -13.24 -17.72
CA GLU A 74 1.55 -13.56 -16.64
C GLU A 74 0.90 -13.46 -15.25
N HIS A 75 0.01 -12.49 -15.03
CA HIS A 75 -0.77 -12.43 -13.79
C HIS A 75 -1.68 -13.66 -13.64
N ALA A 76 -2.36 -14.11 -14.70
CA ALA A 76 -3.17 -15.31 -14.68
C ALA A 76 -2.32 -16.57 -14.38
N ALA A 77 -1.12 -16.66 -14.95
CA ALA A 77 -0.18 -17.76 -14.67
C ALA A 77 0.26 -17.76 -13.19
N LEU A 78 0.67 -16.61 -12.64
CA LEU A 78 1.03 -16.48 -11.22
C LEU A 78 -0.15 -16.82 -10.31
N ALA A 79 -1.35 -16.33 -10.64
CA ALA A 79 -2.55 -16.61 -9.86
C ALA A 79 -2.86 -18.11 -9.83
N ALA A 80 -2.70 -18.82 -10.96
CA ALA A 80 -2.85 -20.27 -11.02
C ALA A 80 -1.77 -20.99 -10.20
N GLU A 81 -0.51 -20.59 -10.33
CA GLU A 81 0.65 -21.16 -9.61
C GLU A 81 0.45 -21.07 -8.09
N TYR A 82 0.08 -19.87 -7.61
CA TYR A 82 -0.10 -19.60 -6.18
C TYR A 82 -1.52 -19.85 -5.67
N ARG A 83 -2.44 -20.35 -6.52
CA ARG A 83 -3.85 -20.60 -6.20
C ARG A 83 -4.57 -19.37 -5.64
N VAL A 84 -4.27 -18.20 -6.21
CA VAL A 84 -4.95 -16.94 -5.88
C VAL A 84 -6.21 -16.84 -6.73
N PRO A 85 -7.40 -16.76 -6.13
CA PRO A 85 -8.62 -16.54 -6.90
C PRO A 85 -8.62 -15.11 -7.47
N LEU A 86 -8.86 -14.98 -8.78
CA LEU A 86 -9.10 -13.70 -9.44
C LEU A 86 -10.56 -13.66 -9.88
N SER A 87 -11.26 -12.57 -9.56
CA SER A 87 -12.64 -12.35 -10.03
C SER A 87 -12.67 -11.90 -11.49
N ASP A 88 -13.82 -12.09 -12.16
CA ASP A 88 -14.03 -11.59 -13.53
C ASP A 88 -13.84 -10.07 -13.60
N MET A 89 -14.26 -9.35 -12.56
CA MET A 89 -14.04 -7.92 -12.44
C MET A 89 -12.54 -7.57 -12.43
N GLN A 90 -11.73 -8.26 -11.61
CA GLN A 90 -10.27 -8.03 -11.55
C GLN A 90 -9.61 -8.37 -12.90
N MET A 91 -10.06 -9.41 -13.57
CA MET A 91 -9.57 -9.75 -14.92
C MET A 91 -9.94 -8.70 -15.98
N SER A 92 -11.07 -8.03 -15.82
CA SER A 92 -11.48 -6.90 -16.67
C SER A 92 -10.75 -5.58 -16.35
N ALA A 93 -10.10 -5.49 -15.20
CA ALA A 93 -9.36 -4.32 -14.73
C ALA A 93 -7.87 -4.67 -14.45
N PRO A 94 -7.03 -4.92 -15.48
CA PRO A 94 -5.67 -5.44 -15.28
C PRO A 94 -4.78 -4.61 -14.34
N LYS A 95 -5.11 -3.32 -14.15
CA LYS A 95 -4.38 -2.42 -13.26
C LYS A 95 -4.39 -2.86 -11.79
N VAL A 96 -5.33 -3.71 -11.37
CA VAL A 96 -5.44 -4.17 -9.97
C VAL A 96 -4.80 -5.55 -9.74
N LEU A 97 -4.44 -6.28 -10.80
CA LEU A 97 -3.97 -7.67 -10.71
C LEU A 97 -2.66 -7.82 -9.91
N HIS A 98 -1.76 -6.83 -10.02
CA HIS A 98 -0.48 -6.86 -9.31
C HIS A 98 -0.67 -6.94 -7.78
N ALA A 99 -1.69 -6.27 -7.24
CA ALA A 99 -1.98 -6.31 -5.81
C ALA A 99 -2.35 -7.73 -5.33
N GLN A 100 -2.83 -8.60 -6.23
CA GLN A 100 -3.18 -9.98 -5.92
C GLN A 100 -1.99 -10.94 -6.13
N THR A 101 -1.12 -10.69 -7.10
CA THR A 101 -0.04 -11.58 -7.48
C THR A 101 1.31 -11.25 -6.83
N ALA A 102 1.52 -10.01 -6.40
CA ALA A 102 2.74 -9.62 -5.69
C ALA A 102 2.90 -10.29 -4.31
N PRO A 103 1.87 -10.41 -3.46
CA PRO A 103 2.02 -11.00 -2.12
C PRO A 103 2.59 -12.42 -2.12
N PRO A 104 2.04 -13.41 -2.87
CA PRO A 104 2.56 -14.77 -2.84
C PRO A 104 3.97 -14.88 -3.44
N LEU A 105 4.26 -14.16 -4.53
CA LEU A 105 5.60 -14.12 -5.11
C LEU A 105 6.61 -13.52 -4.14
N ALA A 106 6.27 -12.41 -3.49
CA ALA A 106 7.10 -11.77 -2.47
C ALA A 106 7.40 -12.73 -1.32
N ARG A 107 6.37 -13.37 -0.79
CA ARG A 107 6.49 -14.31 0.33
C ARG A 107 7.41 -15.47 -0.02
N GLU A 108 7.20 -16.12 -1.15
CA GLU A 108 8.05 -17.23 -1.56
C GLU A 108 9.51 -16.79 -1.75
N THR A 109 9.72 -15.70 -2.48
CA THR A 109 11.07 -15.23 -2.83
C THR A 109 11.84 -14.80 -1.60
N PHE A 110 11.30 -13.87 -0.83
CA PHE A 110 12.05 -13.21 0.23
C PHE A 110 12.08 -14.01 1.53
N ASN A 111 11.02 -14.75 1.89
CA ASN A 111 11.10 -15.64 3.05
C ASN A 111 12.11 -16.78 2.82
N ARG A 112 12.22 -17.30 1.58
CA ARG A 112 13.27 -18.27 1.23
C ARG A 112 14.65 -17.63 1.30
N GLN A 113 14.85 -16.44 0.75
CA GLN A 113 16.12 -15.73 0.73
C GLN A 113 16.65 -15.46 2.13
N PHE A 114 15.79 -15.05 3.05
CA PHE A 114 16.18 -14.70 4.42
C PHE A 114 16.09 -15.88 5.40
N GLY A 115 15.51 -17.02 5.01
CA GLY A 115 15.23 -18.14 5.91
C GLY A 115 14.32 -17.77 7.08
N ALA A 116 13.46 -16.75 6.90
CA ALA A 116 12.61 -16.16 7.94
C ALA A 116 11.31 -15.61 7.34
N ASN A 117 10.24 -15.51 8.16
CA ASN A 117 8.93 -15.03 7.73
C ASN A 117 8.84 -13.50 7.76
N ILE A 118 9.64 -12.82 6.93
CA ILE A 118 9.64 -11.35 6.83
C ILE A 118 8.47 -10.80 6.01
N VAL A 119 7.91 -11.61 5.12
CA VAL A 119 6.70 -11.33 4.35
C VAL A 119 5.57 -12.18 4.94
N ASP A 120 5.06 -11.74 6.10
CA ASP A 120 3.98 -12.38 6.83
C ASP A 120 2.59 -12.00 6.28
N ASP A 121 1.52 -12.43 6.96
CA ASP A 121 0.15 -12.11 6.54
C ASP A 121 -0.13 -10.61 6.58
N THR A 122 0.44 -9.88 7.54
CA THR A 122 0.28 -8.42 7.66
C THR A 122 0.87 -7.69 6.45
N VAL A 123 2.08 -8.06 6.03
CA VAL A 123 2.73 -7.52 4.83
C VAL A 123 1.93 -7.88 3.58
N CYS A 124 1.50 -9.13 3.45
CA CYS A 124 0.69 -9.58 2.31
C CYS A 124 -0.65 -8.86 2.21
N ASP A 125 -1.33 -8.65 3.34
CA ASP A 125 -2.63 -7.96 3.36
C ASP A 125 -2.49 -6.47 3.02
N ALA A 126 -1.43 -5.82 3.49
CA ALA A 126 -1.12 -4.45 3.09
C ALA A 126 -0.91 -4.34 1.57
N ILE A 127 -0.10 -5.24 0.98
CA ILE A 127 0.13 -5.28 -0.47
C ILE A 127 -1.19 -5.56 -1.21
N ARG A 128 -2.01 -6.51 -0.73
CA ARG A 128 -3.27 -6.88 -1.38
C ARG A 128 -4.27 -5.74 -1.43
N THR A 129 -4.26 -4.86 -0.44
CA THR A 129 -5.24 -3.79 -0.29
C THR A 129 -4.75 -2.42 -0.79
N HIS A 130 -3.48 -2.28 -1.21
CA HIS A 130 -2.91 -0.96 -1.54
C HIS A 130 -3.52 -0.29 -2.78
N THR A 131 -4.17 -1.04 -3.68
CA THR A 131 -4.76 -0.48 -4.91
C THR A 131 -6.25 -0.23 -4.77
N THR A 132 -7.01 -1.20 -4.27
CA THR A 132 -8.48 -1.13 -4.18
C THR A 132 -8.98 -0.76 -2.80
N GLY A 133 -8.13 -0.81 -1.79
CA GLY A 133 -8.55 -0.78 -0.41
C GLY A 133 -9.28 -2.05 0.03
N ALA A 134 -9.83 -2.02 1.22
CA ALA A 134 -10.76 -3.00 1.79
C ALA A 134 -11.55 -2.36 2.94
N ALA A 135 -12.73 -2.90 3.28
CA ALA A 135 -13.54 -2.42 4.40
C ALA A 135 -12.78 -2.45 5.74
N GLN A 136 -11.89 -3.43 5.91
CA GLN A 136 -11.09 -3.60 7.11
C GLN A 136 -9.59 -3.55 6.76
N MET A 137 -9.08 -2.34 6.51
CA MET A 137 -7.65 -2.14 6.32
C MET A 137 -6.95 -2.01 7.67
N SER A 138 -5.84 -2.73 7.86
CA SER A 138 -4.91 -2.48 8.96
C SER A 138 -4.29 -1.08 8.84
N LEU A 139 -3.68 -0.57 9.91
CA LEU A 139 -2.95 0.69 9.85
C LEU A 139 -1.82 0.63 8.80
N ILE A 140 -1.10 -0.48 8.73
CA ILE A 140 -0.05 -0.70 7.72
C ILE A 140 -0.62 -0.62 6.31
N GLY A 141 -1.77 -1.27 6.04
CA GLY A 141 -2.45 -1.18 4.75
C GLY A 141 -2.89 0.24 4.39
N LYS A 142 -3.44 0.99 5.37
CA LYS A 142 -3.84 2.39 5.20
C LYS A 142 -2.66 3.30 4.86
N LEU A 143 -1.53 3.12 5.56
CA LEU A 143 -0.34 3.92 5.35
C LEU A 143 0.34 3.60 4.02
N LEU A 144 0.37 2.32 3.61
CA LEU A 144 0.88 1.94 2.30
C LEU A 144 0.03 2.53 1.17
N TYR A 145 -1.31 2.43 1.28
CA TYR A 145 -2.25 3.01 0.32
C TYR A 145 -2.02 4.53 0.19
N LEU A 146 -1.93 5.24 1.32
CA LEU A 146 -1.67 6.68 1.30
C LEU A 146 -0.31 7.00 0.67
N ALA A 147 0.77 6.32 1.09
CA ALA A 147 2.12 6.56 0.63
C ALA A 147 2.26 6.39 -0.89
N ASP A 148 1.60 5.37 -1.48
CA ASP A 148 1.59 5.16 -2.93
C ASP A 148 0.99 6.36 -3.69
N TYR A 149 -0.01 7.04 -3.12
CA TYR A 149 -0.61 8.23 -3.73
C TYR A 149 0.20 9.51 -3.50
N ILE A 150 0.80 9.70 -2.31
CA ILE A 150 1.39 10.99 -1.92
C ILE A 150 2.90 11.07 -2.02
N GLU A 151 3.60 10.00 -2.43
CA GLU A 151 5.06 10.03 -2.54
C GLU A 151 5.54 11.15 -3.48
N ALA A 152 6.75 11.67 -3.21
CA ALA A 152 7.22 12.95 -3.77
C ALA A 152 7.34 12.99 -5.31
N THR A 153 7.47 11.82 -5.98
CA THR A 153 7.60 11.78 -7.45
C THR A 153 6.26 11.82 -8.18
N ARG A 154 5.13 11.67 -7.47
CA ARG A 154 3.78 11.82 -8.03
C ARG A 154 3.48 13.30 -8.28
N THR A 155 3.24 13.65 -9.55
CA THR A 155 2.98 15.03 -10.00
C THR A 155 1.55 15.25 -10.50
N PHE A 156 0.71 14.22 -10.49
CA PHE A 156 -0.71 14.35 -10.82
C PHE A 156 -1.40 15.28 -9.82
N GLU A 157 -2.31 16.13 -10.29
CA GLU A 157 -2.98 17.14 -9.46
C GLU A 157 -3.63 16.54 -8.20
N ASP A 158 -4.34 15.42 -8.35
CA ASP A 158 -4.98 14.73 -7.22
C ASP A 158 -3.96 14.20 -6.21
N CYS A 159 -2.84 13.66 -6.67
CA CYS A 159 -1.77 13.19 -5.77
C CYS A 159 -1.15 14.36 -4.99
N VAL A 160 -0.92 15.49 -5.67
CA VAL A 160 -0.41 16.71 -5.03
C VAL A 160 -1.42 17.27 -4.03
N ALA A 161 -2.71 17.37 -4.42
CA ALA A 161 -3.78 17.81 -3.54
C ALA A 161 -3.91 16.91 -2.29
N LEU A 162 -3.83 15.60 -2.45
CA LEU A 162 -3.91 14.64 -1.36
C LEU A 162 -2.70 14.76 -0.41
N ARG A 163 -1.50 14.97 -0.96
CA ARG A 163 -0.27 15.23 -0.18
C ARG A 163 -0.43 16.49 0.67
N HIS A 164 -0.92 17.57 0.10
CA HIS A 164 -1.25 18.80 0.84
C HIS A 164 -2.32 18.55 1.90
N ALA A 165 -3.40 17.84 1.55
CA ALA A 165 -4.46 17.52 2.51
C ALA A 165 -3.94 16.75 3.74
N PHE A 166 -2.91 15.93 3.57
CA PHE A 166 -2.28 15.23 4.70
C PHE A 166 -1.29 16.14 5.45
N TYR A 167 -0.28 16.66 4.76
CA TYR A 167 0.87 17.30 5.42
C TYR A 167 0.62 18.71 5.92
N ASP A 168 -0.23 19.52 5.25
CA ASP A 168 -0.47 20.91 5.67
C ASP A 168 -1.21 21.01 7.00
N THR A 169 -1.85 19.94 7.44
CA THR A 169 -2.66 19.94 8.66
C THR A 169 -2.27 18.89 9.70
N VAL A 170 -1.35 17.97 9.39
CA VAL A 170 -0.94 16.88 10.29
C VAL A 170 -0.37 17.38 11.61
N ASP A 171 0.35 18.49 11.60
CA ASP A 171 0.94 19.09 12.81
C ASP A 171 -0.12 19.54 13.83
N THR A 172 -1.36 19.78 13.42
CA THR A 172 -2.46 20.15 14.33
C THR A 172 -3.02 18.96 15.11
N CYS A 173 -2.68 17.73 14.73
CA CYS A 173 -3.23 16.51 15.32
C CYS A 173 -2.17 15.44 15.66
N ARG A 174 -0.89 15.68 15.32
CA ARG A 174 0.17 14.69 15.47
C ARG A 174 0.45 14.24 16.90
N ASP A 175 0.13 15.05 17.89
CA ASP A 175 0.41 14.76 19.30
C ASP A 175 -0.72 13.98 19.99
N ASP A 176 -1.86 13.77 19.31
CA ASP A 176 -3.00 12.99 19.79
C ASP A 176 -3.25 11.79 18.86
N ALA A 177 -3.10 10.57 19.41
CA ALA A 177 -3.27 9.32 18.66
C ALA A 177 -4.64 9.19 17.97
N ALA A 178 -5.72 9.59 18.65
CA ALA A 178 -7.07 9.50 18.11
C ALA A 178 -7.30 10.55 17.02
N ALA A 179 -6.81 11.78 17.23
CA ALA A 179 -6.88 12.86 16.25
C ALA A 179 -6.05 12.52 15.01
N LEU A 180 -4.85 11.95 15.16
CA LEU A 180 -3.99 11.51 14.05
C LEU A 180 -4.68 10.40 13.23
N MET A 181 -5.27 9.41 13.88
CA MET A 181 -6.04 8.36 13.20
C MET A 181 -7.27 8.91 12.48
N LYS A 182 -7.97 9.86 13.07
CA LYS A 182 -9.13 10.52 12.45
C LYS A 182 -8.68 11.33 11.22
N HIS A 183 -7.55 12.02 11.32
CA HIS A 183 -6.94 12.75 10.19
C HIS A 183 -6.59 11.81 9.05
N LEU A 184 -5.87 10.71 9.32
CA LEU A 184 -5.57 9.68 8.32
C LEU A 184 -6.84 9.18 7.64
N ASN A 185 -7.87 8.81 8.39
CA ASN A 185 -9.12 8.29 7.83
C ASN A 185 -9.83 9.32 6.93
N ARG A 186 -9.79 10.62 7.27
CA ARG A 186 -10.36 11.70 6.43
C ARG A 186 -9.62 11.85 5.11
N VAL A 187 -8.28 11.81 5.14
CA VAL A 187 -7.47 11.93 3.93
C VAL A 187 -7.66 10.69 3.03
N LEU A 188 -7.74 9.50 3.61
CA LEU A 188 -8.06 8.29 2.86
C LEU A 188 -9.46 8.34 2.26
N LEU A 189 -10.47 8.83 3.00
CA LEU A 189 -11.82 9.01 2.46
C LEU A 189 -11.81 9.94 1.25
N LEU A 190 -11.08 11.07 1.33
CA LEU A 190 -10.88 11.98 0.20
C LEU A 190 -10.25 11.24 -1.00
N SER A 191 -9.19 10.45 -0.77
CA SER A 191 -8.53 9.68 -1.83
C SER A 191 -9.48 8.70 -2.52
N PHE A 192 -10.30 7.97 -1.75
CA PHE A 192 -11.29 7.06 -2.33
C PHE A 192 -12.40 7.80 -3.10
N ASP A 193 -12.84 8.96 -2.61
CA ASP A 193 -13.82 9.79 -3.33
C ASP A 193 -13.25 10.30 -4.67
N MET A 194 -11.97 10.71 -4.72
CA MET A 194 -11.26 11.09 -5.94
C MET A 194 -11.14 9.91 -6.90
N THR A 195 -10.66 8.77 -6.42
CA THR A 195 -10.53 7.54 -7.23
C THR A 195 -11.86 7.09 -7.83
N ILE A 196 -12.95 7.08 -7.04
CA ILE A 196 -14.27 6.68 -7.54
C ILE A 196 -14.75 7.66 -8.62
N ARG A 197 -14.54 8.97 -8.44
CA ARG A 197 -14.87 9.98 -9.43
C ARG A 197 -14.14 9.72 -10.75
N ASP A 198 -12.83 9.52 -10.71
CA ASP A 198 -12.01 9.25 -11.90
C ASP A 198 -12.47 7.99 -12.63
N LEU A 199 -12.80 6.92 -11.88
CA LEU A 199 -13.31 5.68 -12.47
C LEU A 199 -14.69 5.88 -13.14
N LEU A 200 -15.57 6.66 -12.52
CA LEU A 200 -16.88 7.03 -13.10
C LEU A 200 -16.72 7.88 -14.37
N GLU A 201 -15.87 8.90 -14.33
CA GLU A 201 -15.60 9.79 -15.46
C GLU A 201 -14.95 9.07 -16.64
N SER A 202 -14.07 8.10 -16.36
CA SER A 202 -13.42 7.27 -17.38
C SER A 202 -14.25 6.08 -17.86
N GLY A 203 -15.43 5.83 -17.26
CA GLY A 203 -16.26 4.66 -17.56
C GLY A 203 -15.58 3.32 -17.18
N ALA A 204 -14.63 3.36 -16.26
CA ALA A 204 -13.91 2.17 -15.80
C ALA A 204 -14.70 1.43 -14.70
N PRO A 205 -14.53 0.10 -14.57
CA PRO A 205 -15.18 -0.66 -13.51
C PRO A 205 -14.65 -0.26 -12.13
N ILE A 206 -15.54 -0.19 -11.14
CA ILE A 206 -15.19 0.09 -9.74
C ILE A 206 -15.16 -1.24 -8.98
N ASP A 207 -14.02 -1.56 -8.37
CA ASP A 207 -13.88 -2.73 -7.50
C ASP A 207 -14.78 -2.59 -6.27
N GLU A 208 -15.47 -3.65 -5.88
CA GLU A 208 -16.35 -3.67 -4.70
C GLU A 208 -15.61 -3.30 -3.41
N ASN A 209 -14.32 -3.67 -3.31
CA ASN A 209 -13.49 -3.31 -2.17
C ASN A 209 -13.24 -1.80 -2.08
N THR A 210 -13.15 -1.10 -3.22
CA THR A 210 -12.99 0.37 -3.25
C THR A 210 -14.20 1.06 -2.62
N THR A 211 -15.41 0.65 -2.98
CA THR A 211 -16.63 1.19 -2.40
C THR A 211 -16.81 0.78 -0.94
N ALA A 212 -16.44 -0.45 -0.59
CA ALA A 212 -16.47 -0.95 0.78
C ALA A 212 -15.48 -0.20 1.70
N ALA A 213 -14.25 0.03 1.24
CA ALA A 213 -13.23 0.81 1.94
C ALA A 213 -13.70 2.25 2.18
N ARG A 214 -14.18 2.91 1.14
CA ARG A 214 -14.75 4.26 1.20
C ARG A 214 -15.87 4.36 2.24
N ASN A 215 -16.83 3.43 2.23
CA ASN A 215 -17.96 3.44 3.15
C ASN A 215 -17.53 3.16 4.60
N ALA A 216 -16.59 2.25 4.82
CA ALA A 216 -16.04 1.99 6.15
C ALA A 216 -15.36 3.24 6.75
N LEU A 217 -14.58 3.98 5.95
CA LEU A 217 -13.96 5.23 6.36
C LEU A 217 -14.98 6.32 6.64
N LEU A 218 -16.03 6.44 5.83
CA LEU A 218 -17.12 7.39 6.06
C LEU A 218 -17.80 7.16 7.42
N PHE A 219 -18.08 5.91 7.77
CA PHE A 219 -18.65 5.58 9.09
C PHE A 219 -17.68 5.85 10.24
N ALA A 220 -16.38 5.61 10.03
CA ALA A 220 -15.35 5.86 11.04
C ALA A 220 -15.09 7.36 11.29
N THR A 221 -15.28 8.21 10.28
CA THR A 221 -15.06 9.66 10.39
C THR A 221 -16.24 10.43 10.97
N ASN A 222 -17.46 9.87 10.85
CA ASN A 222 -18.70 10.49 11.34
C ASN A 222 -19.04 10.14 12.80
N ARG A 223 -18.23 9.29 13.44
CA ARG A 223 -18.33 8.95 14.86
C ARG A 223 -17.30 9.77 15.66
#